data_600e1dafc8aa5455d137401127b04146
#
_entry.id   600e1dafc8aa5455d137401127b04146
#
_cell.length_a   1.000
_cell.length_b   1.000
_cell.length_c   1.000
_cell.angle_alpha   90.00
_cell.angle_beta   90.00
_cell.angle_gamma   90.00
#
_symmetry.space_group_name_H-M   'P 1'
#
loop_
_entity.id
_entity.type
_entity.pdbx_description
1 polymer ?
#
loop_
_entity_poly.entity_id
_entity_poly.type
_entity_poly.pdbx_seq_one_letter_code
_entity_poly.pdbx_strand_id
1 'polypeptide(L)'
;LWLEQGNFTCFSVRFTEEGVKIICPRNVDFSLPEVQRLVRNAIIRAMKKNAQEYLPPLLSALSEQYHLPFKRVKITGSKGRWGSCSGTGSINLSCYLMLLPPHLMDYVLLHELSHTKEMNHGPRFWELLDSMTGGRARALRAELRRFNTDF
;
A
#
# COMPACT_ATOMS: atom_id res chain seq x y z
N LEU A 1 -11.77 -10.23 0.17
CA LEU A 1 -12.81 -9.56 0.92
C LEU A 1 -14.19 -9.95 0.40
N TRP A 2 -15.08 -10.39 1.26
CA TRP A 2 -16.47 -10.69 0.88
C TRP A 2 -17.45 -10.28 1.98
N LEU A 3 -18.72 -10.16 1.58
CA LEU A 3 -19.82 -9.75 2.42
C LEU A 3 -20.74 -10.96 2.70
N GLU A 4 -21.09 -11.18 3.95
CA GLU A 4 -22.12 -12.15 4.36
C GLU A 4 -23.28 -11.43 5.06
N GLN A 5 -24.47 -11.56 4.48
CA GLN A 5 -25.70 -11.03 5.06
C GLN A 5 -26.52 -12.15 5.69
N GLY A 6 -27.10 -11.90 6.85
CA GLY A 6 -27.91 -12.89 7.56
C GLY A 6 -28.66 -12.31 8.77
N ASN A 7 -29.15 -13.19 9.62
CA ASN A 7 -29.85 -12.81 10.84
C ASN A 7 -28.85 -12.40 11.93
N PHE A 8 -28.00 -11.42 11.62
CA PHE A 8 -27.02 -10.86 12.55
C PHE A 8 -27.56 -9.57 13.15
N THR A 9 -27.19 -9.27 14.38
CA THR A 9 -27.63 -8.08 15.10
C THR A 9 -26.72 -6.88 14.93
N CYS A 10 -25.49 -7.10 14.46
CA CYS A 10 -24.50 -6.04 14.30
C CYS A 10 -23.51 -6.36 13.16
N PHE A 11 -22.79 -5.33 12.76
CA PHE A 11 -21.62 -5.49 11.89
C PHE A 11 -20.45 -6.12 12.63
N SER A 12 -19.78 -7.07 11.99
CA SER A 12 -18.50 -7.57 12.47
C SER A 12 -17.56 -7.85 11.30
N VAL A 13 -16.26 -7.80 11.56
CA VAL A 13 -15.21 -8.12 10.58
C VAL A 13 -14.44 -9.32 11.11
N ARG A 14 -14.35 -10.36 10.31
CA ARG A 14 -13.57 -11.56 10.64
C ARG A 14 -12.44 -11.74 9.63
N PHE A 15 -11.25 -12.00 10.15
CA PHE A 15 -10.09 -12.41 9.37
C PHE A 15 -10.04 -13.92 9.35
N THR A 16 -10.00 -14.51 8.17
CA THR A 16 -9.90 -15.96 7.95
C THR A 16 -8.68 -16.27 7.09
N GLU A 17 -8.34 -17.52 6.93
CA GLU A 17 -7.27 -17.97 6.04
C GLU A 17 -7.56 -17.59 4.58
N GLU A 18 -8.82 -17.56 4.19
CA GLU A 18 -9.27 -17.22 2.84
C GLU A 18 -9.36 -15.70 2.58
N GLY A 19 -9.27 -14.88 3.65
CA GLY A 19 -9.32 -13.42 3.52
C GLY A 19 -10.13 -12.73 4.62
N VAL A 20 -10.82 -11.66 4.25
CA VAL A 20 -11.59 -10.82 5.19
C VAL A 20 -13.07 -10.90 4.87
N LYS A 21 -13.86 -11.27 5.87
CA LYS A 21 -15.31 -11.36 5.81
C LYS A 21 -15.94 -10.21 6.59
N ILE A 22 -16.85 -9.49 5.95
CA ILE A 22 -17.73 -8.52 6.61
C ILE A 22 -19.09 -9.20 6.83
N ILE A 23 -19.50 -9.29 8.08
CA ILE A 23 -20.78 -9.85 8.49
C ILE A 23 -21.70 -8.68 8.82
N CYS A 24 -22.90 -8.66 8.24
CA CYS A 24 -23.85 -7.59 8.43
C CYS A 24 -25.30 -8.11 8.52
N PRO A 25 -26.21 -7.34 9.17
CA PRO A 25 -27.63 -7.65 9.18
C PRO A 25 -28.22 -7.69 7.77
N ARG A 26 -29.27 -8.50 7.59
CA ARG A 26 -29.92 -8.69 6.27
C ARG A 26 -30.53 -7.40 5.72
N ASN A 27 -31.07 -6.55 6.60
CA ASN A 27 -31.80 -5.33 6.21
C ASN A 27 -30.96 -4.07 6.47
N VAL A 28 -29.67 -4.12 6.16
CA VAL A 28 -28.78 -2.97 6.30
C VAL A 28 -28.99 -1.99 5.16
N ASP A 29 -29.13 -0.71 5.51
CA ASP A 29 -29.11 0.38 4.55
C ASP A 29 -27.66 0.86 4.33
N PHE A 30 -27.08 0.45 3.22
CA PHE A 30 -25.70 0.82 2.84
C PHE A 30 -25.56 2.29 2.43
N SER A 31 -26.67 3.04 2.27
CA SER A 31 -26.61 4.46 1.97
C SER A 31 -26.31 5.32 3.22
N LEU A 32 -26.50 4.76 4.42
CA LEU A 32 -26.26 5.46 5.67
C LEU A 32 -24.77 5.77 5.87
N PRO A 33 -24.40 7.04 6.23
CA PRO A 33 -23.02 7.43 6.44
C PRO A 33 -22.26 6.58 7.47
N GLU A 34 -22.92 6.19 8.55
CA GLU A 34 -22.34 5.32 9.58
C GLU A 34 -22.03 3.91 9.05
N VAL A 35 -22.90 3.36 8.22
CA VAL A 35 -22.67 2.06 7.57
C VAL A 35 -21.52 2.15 6.57
N GLN A 36 -21.49 3.20 5.77
CA GLN A 36 -20.38 3.47 4.85
C GLN A 36 -19.05 3.59 5.58
N ARG A 37 -19.03 4.25 6.73
CA ARG A 37 -17.82 4.36 7.57
C ARG A 37 -17.37 3.00 8.09
N LEU A 38 -18.30 2.16 8.56
CA LEU A 38 -17.98 0.82 9.07
C LEU A 38 -17.38 -0.06 7.96
N VAL A 39 -18.00 -0.05 6.78
CA VAL A 39 -17.50 -0.81 5.61
C VAL A 39 -16.12 -0.30 5.18
N ARG A 40 -15.94 1.01 5.09
CA ARG A 40 -14.65 1.62 4.75
C ARG A 40 -13.55 1.23 5.74
N ASN A 41 -13.84 1.29 7.04
CA ASN A 41 -12.90 0.88 8.08
C ASN A 41 -12.54 -0.62 7.97
N ALA A 42 -13.49 -1.47 7.62
CA ALA A 42 -13.24 -2.89 7.38
C ALA A 42 -12.31 -3.10 6.17
N ILE A 43 -12.53 -2.37 5.09
CA ILE A 43 -11.67 -2.41 3.90
C ILE A 43 -10.23 -1.96 4.25
N ILE A 44 -10.09 -0.86 4.99
CA ILE A 44 -8.78 -0.36 5.43
C ILE A 44 -8.06 -1.38 6.31
N ARG A 45 -8.75 -2.03 7.22
CA ARG A 45 -8.16 -3.10 8.05
C ARG A 45 -7.71 -4.29 7.20
N ALA A 46 -8.50 -4.69 6.21
CA ALA A 46 -8.14 -5.73 5.27
C ALA A 46 -6.89 -5.36 4.45
N MET A 47 -6.84 -4.13 3.93
CA MET A 47 -5.68 -3.62 3.20
C MET A 47 -4.43 -3.61 4.07
N LYS A 48 -4.52 -3.16 5.33
CA LYS A 48 -3.38 -3.17 6.25
C LYS A 48 -2.84 -4.57 6.48
N LYS A 49 -3.72 -5.54 6.71
CA LYS A 49 -3.31 -6.94 6.87
C LYS A 49 -2.61 -7.46 5.62
N ASN A 50 -3.23 -7.28 4.47
CA ASN A 50 -2.65 -7.73 3.20
C ASN A 50 -1.31 -7.04 2.90
N ALA A 51 -1.22 -5.74 3.15
CA ALA A 51 0.02 -4.98 2.98
C ALA A 51 1.14 -5.49 3.90
N GLN A 52 0.84 -5.80 5.16
CA GLN A 52 1.81 -6.35 6.11
C GLN A 52 2.33 -7.73 5.69
N GLU A 53 1.53 -8.52 5.01
CA GLU A 53 1.91 -9.85 4.52
C GLU A 53 2.66 -9.78 3.18
N TYR A 54 2.29 -8.85 2.30
CA TYR A 54 2.77 -8.79 0.92
C TYR A 54 3.95 -7.84 0.70
N LEU A 55 3.90 -6.62 1.24
CA LEU A 55 4.88 -5.57 0.92
C LEU A 55 6.27 -5.81 1.51
N PRO A 56 6.46 -6.23 2.78
CA PRO A 56 7.80 -6.45 3.31
C PRO A 56 8.61 -7.51 2.55
N PRO A 57 8.07 -8.69 2.19
CA PRO A 57 8.80 -9.65 1.37
C PRO A 57 9.16 -9.12 -0.02
N LEU A 58 8.25 -8.37 -0.66
CA LEU A 58 8.49 -7.75 -1.96
C LEU A 58 9.60 -6.70 -1.88
N LEU A 59 9.56 -5.84 -0.85
CA LEU A 59 10.60 -4.84 -0.61
C LEU A 59 11.97 -5.51 -0.39
N SER A 60 12.02 -6.58 0.40
CA SER A 60 13.24 -7.35 0.63
C SER A 60 13.80 -7.96 -0.64
N ALA A 61 12.94 -8.54 -1.48
CA ALA A 61 13.34 -9.10 -2.76
C ALA A 61 13.94 -8.04 -3.71
N LEU A 62 13.30 -6.87 -3.81
CA LEU A 62 13.80 -5.75 -4.61
C LEU A 62 15.11 -5.17 -4.03
N SER A 63 15.22 -5.07 -2.72
CA SER A 63 16.43 -4.64 -2.01
C SER A 63 17.61 -5.53 -2.34
N GLU A 64 17.43 -6.84 -2.31
CA GLU A 64 18.47 -7.82 -2.67
C GLU A 64 18.82 -7.75 -4.16
N GLN A 65 17.82 -7.68 -5.02
CA GLN A 65 18.00 -7.65 -6.48
C GLN A 65 18.84 -6.45 -6.92
N TYR A 66 18.63 -5.28 -6.32
CA TYR A 66 19.29 -4.03 -6.71
C TYR A 66 20.37 -3.55 -5.74
N HIS A 67 20.70 -4.35 -4.73
CA HIS A 67 21.73 -4.04 -3.73
C HIS A 67 21.48 -2.70 -3.01
N LEU A 68 20.24 -2.46 -2.61
CA LEU A 68 19.81 -1.27 -1.89
C LEU A 68 19.31 -1.65 -0.49
N PRO A 69 20.22 -1.87 0.49
CA PRO A 69 19.83 -2.32 1.82
C PRO A 69 19.05 -1.25 2.58
N PHE A 70 18.06 -1.70 3.34
CA PHE A 70 17.28 -0.88 4.26
C PHE A 70 17.31 -1.50 5.66
N LYS A 71 17.04 -0.70 6.71
CA LYS A 71 17.08 -1.19 8.09
C LYS A 71 15.78 -1.84 8.53
N ARG A 72 14.67 -1.21 8.23
CA ARG A 72 13.33 -1.69 8.62
C ARG A 72 12.25 -1.12 7.72
N VAL A 73 11.12 -1.81 7.70
CA VAL A 73 9.93 -1.39 6.99
C VAL A 73 8.74 -1.39 7.95
N LYS A 74 7.89 -0.40 7.83
CA LYS A 74 6.64 -0.28 8.58
C LYS A 74 5.49 0.01 7.62
N ILE A 75 4.37 -0.70 7.80
CA ILE A 75 3.13 -0.43 7.08
C ILE A 75 2.31 0.60 7.85
N THR A 76 1.90 1.65 7.16
CA THR A 76 1.13 2.76 7.73
C THR A 76 -0.24 2.87 7.06
N GLY A 77 -1.15 3.65 7.66
CA GLY A 77 -2.43 4.01 7.06
C GLY A 77 -2.42 5.41 6.45
N SER A 78 -1.27 5.93 6.04
CA SER A 78 -1.14 7.27 5.47
C SER A 78 -1.87 7.39 4.13
N LYS A 79 -2.70 8.43 4.01
CA LYS A 79 -3.38 8.81 2.76
C LYS A 79 -2.59 9.82 1.93
N GLY A 80 -1.78 10.66 2.58
CA GLY A 80 -1.10 11.78 1.95
C GLY A 80 0.16 11.40 1.16
N ARG A 81 0.68 10.21 1.34
CA ARG A 81 1.86 9.71 0.62
C ARG A 81 1.86 8.19 0.53
N TRP A 82 2.40 7.68 -0.56
CA TRP A 82 2.51 6.24 -0.79
C TRP A 82 3.61 5.57 0.04
N GLY A 83 4.69 6.30 0.30
CA GLY A 83 5.80 5.82 1.11
C GLY A 83 6.71 6.95 1.57
N SER A 84 7.70 6.60 2.38
CA SER A 84 8.79 7.49 2.80
C SER A 84 10.01 6.68 3.22
N CYS A 85 11.18 7.30 3.11
CA CYS A 85 12.43 6.73 3.58
C CYS A 85 13.18 7.77 4.41
N SER A 86 13.63 7.38 5.60
CA SER A 86 14.48 8.24 6.45
C SER A 86 15.94 8.12 6.06
N GLY A 87 16.75 9.11 6.47
CA GLY A 87 18.20 9.09 6.27
C GLY A 87 18.91 7.91 6.94
N THR A 88 18.26 7.23 7.88
CA THR A 88 18.77 6.02 8.55
C THR A 88 18.37 4.72 7.88
N GLY A 89 17.64 4.77 6.77
CA GLY A 89 17.20 3.58 6.04
C GLY A 89 15.91 2.93 6.58
N SER A 90 15.11 3.66 7.33
CA SER A 90 13.78 3.21 7.75
C SER A 90 12.75 3.60 6.70
N ILE A 91 12.02 2.62 6.17
CA ILE A 91 11.03 2.79 5.11
C ILE A 91 9.63 2.62 5.70
N ASN A 92 8.75 3.57 5.41
CA ASN A 92 7.32 3.46 5.67
C ASN A 92 6.59 3.28 4.34
N LEU A 93 5.65 2.34 4.30
CA LEU A 93 4.82 2.06 3.14
C LEU A 93 3.36 2.17 3.53
N SER A 94 2.57 2.88 2.75
CA SER A 94 1.14 2.99 2.96
C SER A 94 0.42 1.71 2.58
N CYS A 95 -0.55 1.29 3.39
CA CYS A 95 -1.43 0.17 3.03
C CYS A 95 -2.23 0.43 1.75
N TYR A 96 -2.42 1.70 1.37
CA TYR A 96 -3.09 2.10 0.13
C TYR A 96 -2.31 1.73 -1.13
N LEU A 97 -1.04 1.34 -1.01
CA LEU A 97 -0.28 0.73 -2.12
C LEU A 97 -1.00 -0.50 -2.70
N MET A 98 -1.80 -1.18 -1.89
CA MET A 98 -2.60 -2.33 -2.34
C MET A 98 -3.68 -1.98 -3.36
N LEU A 99 -3.99 -0.69 -3.53
CA LEU A 99 -4.91 -0.19 -4.57
C LEU A 99 -4.23 0.06 -5.91
N LEU A 100 -2.90 0.09 -5.94
CA LEU A 100 -2.14 0.37 -7.15
C LEU A 100 -1.98 -0.89 -8.02
N PRO A 101 -1.88 -0.70 -9.35
CA PRO A 101 -1.39 -1.75 -10.23
C PRO A 101 0.00 -2.23 -9.80
N PRO A 102 0.37 -3.51 -10.01
CA PRO A 102 1.66 -4.05 -9.56
C PRO A 102 2.88 -3.26 -10.02
N HIS A 103 2.89 -2.77 -11.26
CA HIS A 103 4.02 -1.99 -11.79
C HIS A 103 4.22 -0.64 -11.09
N LEU A 104 3.14 0.01 -10.62
CA LEU A 104 3.23 1.24 -9.84
C LEU A 104 3.58 0.96 -8.39
N MET A 105 3.13 -0.15 -7.84
CA MET A 105 3.54 -0.61 -6.53
C MET A 105 5.05 -0.84 -6.50
N ASP A 106 5.59 -1.59 -7.45
CA ASP A 106 7.03 -1.81 -7.59
C ASP A 106 7.80 -0.49 -7.74
N TYR A 107 7.27 0.44 -8.54
CA TYR A 107 7.86 1.77 -8.70
C TYR A 107 7.99 2.51 -7.37
N VAL A 108 6.94 2.52 -6.54
CA VAL A 108 7.00 3.19 -5.22
C VAL A 108 8.04 2.53 -4.32
N LEU A 109 8.10 1.21 -4.28
CA LEU A 109 9.10 0.50 -3.49
C LEU A 109 10.53 0.82 -3.94
N LEU A 110 10.77 0.82 -5.25
CA LEU A 110 12.07 1.21 -5.83
C LEU A 110 12.41 2.67 -5.57
N HIS A 111 11.42 3.56 -5.59
CA HIS A 111 11.58 4.97 -5.23
C HIS A 111 12.08 5.12 -3.79
N GLU A 112 11.45 4.45 -2.84
CA GLU A 112 11.85 4.50 -1.43
C GLU A 112 13.20 3.82 -1.18
N LEU A 113 13.47 2.71 -1.84
CA LEU A 113 14.80 2.08 -1.79
C LEU A 113 15.90 2.97 -2.37
N SER A 114 15.62 3.73 -3.42
CA SER A 114 16.58 4.67 -3.99
C SER A 114 17.01 5.73 -2.98
N HIS A 115 16.13 6.14 -2.07
CA HIS A 115 16.43 7.08 -1.00
C HIS A 115 17.41 6.54 0.05
N THR A 116 17.61 5.24 0.14
CA THR A 116 18.66 4.68 1.01
C THR A 116 20.07 5.06 0.55
N LYS A 117 20.21 5.39 -0.72
CA LYS A 117 21.48 5.78 -1.36
C LYS A 117 21.50 7.25 -1.76
N GLU A 118 20.40 7.76 -2.28
CA GLU A 118 20.27 9.16 -2.76
C GLU A 118 19.05 9.82 -2.12
N MET A 119 19.27 10.56 -1.02
CA MET A 119 18.17 11.17 -0.26
C MET A 119 17.40 12.24 -1.04
N ASN A 120 18.09 13.02 -1.87
CA ASN A 120 17.50 14.10 -2.65
C ASN A 120 17.08 13.62 -4.03
N HIS A 121 15.99 14.19 -4.56
CA HIS A 121 15.52 13.93 -5.92
C HIS A 121 16.37 14.66 -6.99
N GLY A 122 17.69 14.59 -6.84
CA GLY A 122 18.65 15.15 -7.81
C GLY A 122 18.90 14.18 -9.00
N PRO A 123 19.84 14.56 -9.90
CA PRO A 123 20.16 13.72 -11.07
C PRO A 123 20.54 12.29 -10.72
N ARG A 124 21.33 12.07 -9.68
CA ARG A 124 21.76 10.74 -9.25
C ARG A 124 20.60 9.84 -8.81
N PHE A 125 19.62 10.43 -8.13
CA PHE A 125 18.38 9.71 -7.74
C PHE A 125 17.64 9.20 -8.99
N TRP A 126 17.43 10.07 -9.96
CA TRP A 126 16.72 9.71 -11.19
C TRP A 126 17.48 8.72 -12.05
N GLU A 127 18.80 8.85 -12.15
CA GLU A 127 19.67 7.88 -12.82
C GLU A 127 19.57 6.50 -12.17
N LEU A 128 19.62 6.45 -10.84
CA LEU A 128 19.47 5.20 -10.09
C LEU A 128 18.10 4.56 -10.34
N LEU A 129 17.03 5.34 -10.21
CA LEU A 129 15.66 4.85 -10.41
C LEU A 129 15.42 4.43 -11.87
N ASP A 130 15.94 5.18 -12.84
CA ASP A 130 15.88 4.82 -14.26
C ASP A 130 16.61 3.50 -14.55
N SER A 131 17.74 3.24 -13.91
CA SER A 131 18.47 1.98 -14.07
C SER A 131 17.67 0.75 -13.66
N MET A 132 16.71 0.92 -12.76
CA MET A 132 15.84 -0.14 -12.24
C MET A 132 14.48 -0.22 -12.95
N THR A 133 14.13 0.80 -13.73
CA THR A 133 12.82 0.92 -14.40
C THR A 133 12.92 0.98 -15.93
N GLY A 134 14.08 0.65 -16.49
CA GLY A 134 14.30 0.71 -17.94
C GLY A 134 14.17 2.12 -18.52
N GLY A 135 14.59 3.16 -17.78
CA GLY A 135 14.49 4.56 -18.20
C GLY A 135 13.10 5.17 -18.05
N ARG A 136 12.17 4.51 -17.34
CA ARG A 136 10.77 4.90 -17.25
C ARG A 136 10.40 5.59 -15.93
N ALA A 137 11.35 5.97 -15.09
CA ALA A 137 11.06 6.48 -13.75
C ALA A 137 10.12 7.70 -13.76
N ARG A 138 10.36 8.68 -14.63
CA ARG A 138 9.52 9.88 -14.72
C ARG A 138 8.14 9.60 -15.33
N ALA A 139 8.06 8.68 -16.29
CA ALA A 139 6.80 8.23 -16.87
C ALA A 139 5.93 7.51 -15.83
N LEU A 140 6.53 6.63 -15.02
CA LEU A 140 5.84 5.93 -13.92
C LEU A 140 5.39 6.90 -12.83
N ARG A 141 6.19 7.93 -12.52
CA ARG A 141 5.78 9.00 -11.61
C ARG A 141 4.57 9.76 -12.13
N ALA A 142 4.54 10.09 -13.41
CA ALA A 142 3.40 10.76 -14.04
C ALA A 142 2.14 9.90 -14.00
N GLU A 143 2.28 8.60 -14.25
CA GLU A 143 1.19 7.63 -14.15
C GLU A 143 0.67 7.52 -12.72
N LEU A 144 1.55 7.43 -11.73
CA LEU A 144 1.20 7.35 -10.31
C LEU A 144 0.36 8.56 -9.85
N ARG A 145 0.60 9.75 -10.38
CA ARG A 145 -0.17 10.96 -10.04
C ARG A 145 -1.64 10.89 -10.42
N ARG A 146 -2.03 9.95 -11.28
CA ARG A 146 -3.44 9.71 -11.65
C ARG A 146 -4.20 8.92 -10.59
N PHE A 147 -3.50 8.32 -9.64
CA PHE A 147 -4.07 7.53 -8.56
C PHE A 147 -4.13 8.36 -7.27
N ASN A 148 -5.19 8.13 -6.51
CA ASN A 148 -5.38 8.70 -5.17
C ASN A 148 -5.80 7.60 -4.19
N THR A 149 -5.92 7.98 -2.94
CA THR A 149 -6.33 7.06 -1.86
C THR A 149 -7.82 7.17 -1.52
N ASP A 150 -8.60 7.90 -2.30
CA ASP A 150 -10.02 8.07 -2.08
C ASP A 150 -10.82 6.90 -2.64
N PHE A 151 -11.70 6.38 -1.83
CA PHE A 151 -12.65 5.33 -2.21
C PHE A 151 -13.91 5.35 -1.34
#